data_c7f56df7ff1a845dbc5b70202ab3325c
#
_entry.id   c7f56df7ff1a845dbc5b70202ab3325c
#
_cell.length_a   1.000
_cell.length_b   1.000
_cell.length_c   1.000
_cell.angle_alpha   90.00
_cell.angle_beta   90.00
_cell.angle_gamma   90.00
#
_symmetry.space_group_name_H-M   'P 1'
#
loop_
_entity.id
_entity.type
_entity.pdbx_description
1 polymer ?
#
loop_
_entity_poly.entity_id
_entity_poly.type
_entity_poly.pdbx_seq_one_letter_code
_entity_poly.pdbx_strand_id
1 'polypeptide(L)'
;SKYHAAVRIAGGIALAALERISPVGVMGAGGRELFVKPSLSKDRIFQWLLKLRSYRLDEPTRIGSRLSELMPILKSRSLLVLISDLHDSSAMPALKLAAQKHDCVVIKLTDPAEKEIHNAGFVKVREAESSSVGITKKRNKISDFKFVSEELKRSGIDFLELPTEERISHKLRQFFKSRNLLSRGTR
;
A
#
# COMPACT_ATOMS: atom_id res chain seq x y z
N SER A 1 -3.23 2.63 -14.76
CA SER A 1 -2.76 3.54 -13.69
C SER A 1 -2.52 2.76 -12.41
N LYS A 2 -1.62 3.26 -11.58
CA LYS A 2 -1.30 2.70 -10.24
C LYS A 2 -2.55 2.51 -9.39
N TYR A 3 -3.48 3.46 -9.42
CA TYR A 3 -4.71 3.39 -8.66
C TYR A 3 -5.57 2.18 -9.02
N HIS A 4 -5.80 1.92 -10.31
CA HIS A 4 -6.56 0.73 -10.73
C HIS A 4 -5.86 -0.57 -10.33
N ALA A 5 -4.52 -0.61 -10.40
CA ALA A 5 -3.75 -1.74 -9.92
C ALA A 5 -3.94 -1.93 -8.40
N ALA A 6 -3.89 -0.86 -7.60
CA ALA A 6 -4.13 -0.89 -6.17
C ALA A 6 -5.51 -1.45 -5.83
N VAL A 7 -6.57 -0.99 -6.49
CA VAL A 7 -7.94 -1.47 -6.28
C VAL A 7 -8.07 -2.96 -6.61
N ARG A 8 -7.47 -3.43 -7.72
CA ARG A 8 -7.47 -4.84 -8.09
C ARG A 8 -6.73 -5.71 -7.07
N ILE A 9 -5.59 -5.25 -6.57
CA ILE A 9 -4.81 -5.94 -5.55
C ILE A 9 -5.60 -6.03 -4.25
N ALA A 10 -6.16 -4.91 -3.79
CA ALA A 10 -6.99 -4.86 -2.58
C ALA A 10 -8.17 -5.83 -2.67
N GLY A 11 -8.89 -5.85 -3.79
CA GLY A 11 -9.99 -6.78 -4.04
C GLY A 11 -9.57 -8.24 -4.03
N GLY A 12 -8.46 -8.56 -4.70
CA GLY A 12 -7.92 -9.92 -4.73
C GLY A 12 -7.50 -10.43 -3.34
N ILE A 13 -6.81 -9.60 -2.56
CA ILE A 13 -6.41 -9.93 -1.18
C ILE A 13 -7.66 -10.10 -0.30
N ALA A 14 -8.64 -9.20 -0.43
CA ALA A 14 -9.86 -9.24 0.34
C ALA A 14 -10.66 -10.52 0.10
N LEU A 15 -10.86 -10.91 -1.16
CA LEU A 15 -11.55 -12.16 -1.51
C LEU A 15 -10.81 -13.39 -1.01
N ALA A 16 -9.48 -13.43 -1.16
CA ALA A 16 -8.67 -14.53 -0.65
C ALA A 16 -8.69 -14.64 0.89
N ALA A 17 -8.79 -13.50 1.60
CA ALA A 17 -8.96 -13.50 3.05
C ALA A 17 -10.33 -14.03 3.47
N LEU A 18 -11.41 -13.68 2.77
CA LEU A 18 -12.74 -14.25 3.03
C LEU A 18 -12.81 -15.77 2.83
N GLU A 19 -12.13 -16.31 1.82
CA GLU A 19 -12.04 -17.77 1.63
C GLU A 19 -11.41 -18.47 2.83
N ARG A 20 -10.63 -17.76 3.63
CA ARG A 20 -10.01 -18.21 4.89
C ARG A 20 -10.79 -17.80 6.13
N ILE A 21 -12.03 -17.37 5.96
CA ILE A 21 -12.93 -16.92 7.04
C ILE A 21 -12.28 -15.80 7.87
N SER A 22 -11.52 -14.94 7.22
CA SER A 22 -10.87 -13.78 7.84
C SER A 22 -11.65 -12.51 7.53
N PRO A 23 -12.15 -11.76 8.54
CA PRO A 23 -12.88 -10.53 8.31
C PRO A 23 -12.00 -9.48 7.62
N VAL A 24 -12.57 -8.78 6.64
CA VAL A 24 -11.85 -7.76 5.86
C VAL A 24 -12.50 -6.40 6.02
N GLY A 25 -11.67 -5.40 6.33
CA GLY A 25 -12.02 -4.00 6.30
C GLY A 25 -11.17 -3.23 5.31
N VAL A 26 -11.53 -2.01 5.00
CA VAL A 26 -10.76 -1.11 4.14
C VAL A 26 -10.78 0.31 4.69
N MET A 27 -9.64 0.98 4.60
CA MET A 27 -9.50 2.40 4.88
C MET A 27 -8.79 3.08 3.71
N GLY A 28 -9.35 4.17 3.21
CA GLY A 28 -8.72 5.00 2.21
C GLY A 28 -7.60 5.85 2.83
N ALA A 29 -6.48 6.00 2.12
CA ALA A 29 -5.34 6.81 2.56
C ALA A 29 -5.44 8.28 2.11
N GLY A 30 -6.52 8.69 1.46
CA GLY A 30 -6.76 10.04 1.01
C GLY A 30 -7.44 10.95 2.05
N GLY A 31 -7.74 12.19 1.65
CA GLY A 31 -8.43 13.18 2.49
C GLY A 31 -9.89 12.86 2.74
N ARG A 32 -10.55 12.15 1.83
CA ARG A 32 -11.96 11.74 1.97
C ARG A 32 -12.10 10.53 2.86
N GLU A 33 -13.18 10.52 3.60
CA GLU A 33 -13.46 9.40 4.48
C GLU A 33 -13.93 8.17 3.68
N LEU A 34 -13.07 7.17 3.60
CA LEU A 34 -13.43 5.82 3.22
C LEU A 34 -12.99 4.89 4.34
N PHE A 35 -13.95 4.46 5.15
CA PHE A 35 -13.72 3.46 6.18
C PHE A 35 -14.85 2.43 6.19
N VAL A 36 -14.48 1.17 6.04
CA VAL A 36 -15.39 0.03 6.16
C VAL A 36 -14.84 -0.91 7.22
N LYS A 37 -15.61 -1.10 8.27
CA LYS A 37 -15.24 -2.01 9.37
C LYS A 37 -15.06 -3.44 8.87
N PRO A 38 -14.15 -4.23 9.48
CA PRO A 38 -13.95 -5.63 9.14
C PRO A 38 -15.25 -6.44 9.17
N SER A 39 -15.47 -7.24 8.14
CA SER A 39 -16.67 -8.06 7.95
C SER A 39 -16.36 -9.30 7.13
N LEU A 40 -17.12 -10.38 7.31
CA LEU A 40 -17.10 -11.58 6.48
C LEU A 40 -18.04 -11.49 5.26
N SER A 41 -18.71 -10.36 5.05
CA SER A 41 -19.64 -10.18 3.94
C SER A 41 -18.92 -9.90 2.64
N LYS A 42 -19.13 -10.77 1.65
CA LYS A 42 -18.64 -10.59 0.28
C LYS A 42 -19.25 -9.36 -0.40
N ASP A 43 -20.53 -9.07 -0.11
CA ASP A 43 -21.22 -7.91 -0.68
C ASP A 43 -20.60 -6.59 -0.22
N ARG A 44 -20.13 -6.52 1.03
CA ARG A 44 -19.41 -5.34 1.50
C ARG A 44 -18.10 -5.11 0.74
N ILE A 45 -17.41 -6.18 0.35
CA ILE A 45 -16.20 -6.05 -0.49
C ILE A 45 -16.57 -5.45 -1.84
N PHE A 46 -17.61 -5.96 -2.50
CA PHE A 46 -18.05 -5.40 -3.79
C PHE A 46 -18.50 -3.94 -3.66
N GLN A 47 -19.20 -3.58 -2.58
CA GLN A 47 -19.64 -2.20 -2.34
C GLN A 47 -18.45 -1.23 -2.22
N TRP A 48 -17.43 -1.56 -1.45
CA TRP A 48 -16.29 -0.66 -1.34
C TRP A 48 -15.39 -0.68 -2.59
N LEU A 49 -15.32 -1.79 -3.34
CA LEU A 49 -14.66 -1.82 -4.64
C LEU A 49 -15.33 -0.88 -5.64
N LEU A 50 -16.67 -0.86 -5.66
CA LEU A 50 -17.43 0.08 -6.49
C LEU A 50 -17.16 1.54 -6.07
N LYS A 51 -17.14 1.83 -4.77
CA LYS A 51 -16.79 3.16 -4.26
C LYS A 51 -15.37 3.59 -4.69
N LEU A 52 -14.39 2.70 -4.57
CA LEU A 52 -13.02 2.96 -5.02
C LEU A 52 -12.95 3.17 -6.55
N ARG A 53 -13.75 2.46 -7.33
CA ARG A 53 -13.75 2.63 -8.79
C ARG A 53 -14.17 4.03 -9.24
N SER A 54 -15.07 4.67 -8.51
CA SER A 54 -15.58 6.04 -8.77
C SER A 54 -14.83 7.12 -7.98
N TYR A 55 -13.73 6.77 -7.32
CA TYR A 55 -12.99 7.68 -6.46
C TYR A 55 -12.25 8.76 -7.28
N ARG A 56 -12.29 10.00 -6.83
CA ARG A 56 -11.54 11.10 -7.45
C ARG A 56 -10.11 11.10 -6.89
N LEU A 57 -9.15 11.34 -7.78
CA LEU A 57 -7.71 11.27 -7.46
C LEU A 57 -7.10 12.66 -7.18
N ASP A 58 -7.93 13.63 -6.83
CA ASP A 58 -7.58 15.04 -6.63
C ASP A 58 -7.38 15.41 -5.15
N GLU A 59 -7.08 14.45 -4.31
CA GLU A 59 -6.91 14.65 -2.88
C GLU A 59 -5.50 14.26 -2.39
N PRO A 60 -5.01 14.92 -1.33
CA PRO A 60 -3.70 14.61 -0.78
C PRO A 60 -3.70 13.25 -0.08
N THR A 61 -2.60 12.53 -0.20
CA THR A 61 -2.34 11.28 0.53
C THR A 61 -2.01 11.58 2.00
N ARG A 62 -2.65 10.86 2.94
CA ARG A 62 -2.54 11.04 4.39
C ARG A 62 -2.36 9.72 5.12
N ILE A 63 -1.38 8.91 4.73
CA ILE A 63 -1.18 7.56 5.29
C ILE A 63 -0.95 7.61 6.80
N GLY A 64 -0.10 8.53 7.27
CA GLY A 64 0.25 8.63 8.69
C GLY A 64 -0.95 8.92 9.58
N SER A 65 -1.78 9.92 9.23
CA SER A 65 -2.99 10.24 10.02
C SER A 65 -4.02 9.12 9.95
N ARG A 66 -4.21 8.50 8.79
CA ARG A 66 -5.16 7.39 8.61
C ARG A 66 -4.75 6.14 9.40
N LEU A 67 -3.47 5.81 9.45
CA LEU A 67 -2.97 4.75 10.32
C LEU A 67 -3.20 5.09 11.81
N SER A 68 -2.95 6.33 12.21
CA SER A 68 -3.19 6.78 13.60
C SER A 68 -4.68 6.68 13.99
N GLU A 69 -5.59 7.01 13.08
CA GLU A 69 -7.03 6.85 13.27
C GLU A 69 -7.46 5.36 13.33
N LEU A 70 -6.78 4.48 12.59
CA LEU A 70 -7.09 3.05 12.53
C LEU A 70 -6.66 2.31 13.80
N MET A 71 -5.53 2.68 14.40
CA MET A 71 -4.94 1.96 15.54
C MET A 71 -5.89 1.76 16.72
N PRO A 72 -6.64 2.76 17.21
CA PRO A 72 -7.57 2.57 18.34
C PRO A 72 -8.80 1.71 17.98
N ILE A 73 -9.10 1.55 16.69
CA ILE A 73 -10.25 0.78 16.22
C ILE A 73 -9.93 -0.72 16.21
N LEU A 74 -8.67 -1.08 15.96
CA LEU A 74 -8.23 -2.47 15.91
C LEU A 74 -7.95 -3.02 17.33
N LYS A 75 -8.91 -3.82 17.83
CA LYS A 75 -8.85 -4.38 19.19
C LYS A 75 -7.92 -5.60 19.32
N SER A 76 -7.60 -6.27 18.21
CA SER A 76 -6.78 -7.48 18.16
C SER A 76 -5.68 -7.35 17.12
N ARG A 77 -4.65 -8.20 17.25
CA ARG A 77 -3.58 -8.29 16.26
C ARG A 77 -4.19 -8.63 14.88
N SER A 78 -3.93 -7.78 13.92
CA SER A 78 -4.49 -7.87 12.57
C SER A 78 -3.38 -7.82 11.52
N LEU A 79 -3.66 -8.35 10.32
CA LEU A 79 -2.82 -8.13 9.14
C LEU A 79 -3.21 -6.78 8.52
N LEU A 80 -2.28 -5.85 8.47
CA LEU A 80 -2.41 -4.54 7.83
C LEU A 80 -1.67 -4.56 6.50
N VAL A 81 -2.39 -4.40 5.39
CA VAL A 81 -1.79 -4.33 4.06
C VAL A 81 -1.91 -2.90 3.55
N LEU A 82 -0.80 -2.18 3.50
CA LEU A 82 -0.71 -0.87 2.88
C LEU A 82 -0.34 -1.03 1.40
N ILE A 83 -1.17 -0.48 0.51
CA ILE A 83 -0.92 -0.44 -0.93
C ILE A 83 -0.73 1.02 -1.33
N SER A 84 0.50 1.42 -1.67
CA SER A 84 0.87 2.82 -1.93
C SER A 84 2.14 2.90 -2.77
N ASP A 85 2.44 4.08 -3.30
CA ASP A 85 3.75 4.43 -3.87
C ASP A 85 4.73 5.00 -2.82
N LEU A 86 4.26 5.16 -1.56
CA LEU A 86 5.06 5.62 -0.41
C LEU A 86 5.65 7.04 -0.55
N HIS A 87 4.93 7.95 -1.20
CA HIS A 87 5.37 9.34 -1.31
C HIS A 87 5.07 10.18 -0.05
N ASP A 88 4.18 9.71 0.83
CA ASP A 88 3.87 10.39 2.10
C ASP A 88 4.97 10.13 3.14
N SER A 89 5.68 11.17 3.53
CA SER A 89 6.76 11.11 4.53
C SER A 89 6.27 10.70 5.93
N SER A 90 5.00 10.91 6.24
CA SER A 90 4.39 10.52 7.52
C SER A 90 4.07 9.03 7.59
N ALA A 91 4.14 8.31 6.48
CA ALA A 91 3.81 6.89 6.41
C ALA A 91 4.78 6.02 7.22
N MET A 92 6.09 6.27 7.13
CA MET A 92 7.11 5.43 7.75
C MET A 92 7.03 5.40 9.28
N PRO A 93 6.97 6.54 9.99
CA PRO A 93 6.80 6.54 11.45
C PRO A 93 5.51 5.83 11.89
N ALA A 94 4.40 6.08 11.20
CA ALA A 94 3.12 5.46 11.54
C ALA A 94 3.11 3.94 11.30
N LEU A 95 3.75 3.46 10.22
CA LEU A 95 3.92 2.04 9.96
C LEU A 95 4.76 1.34 11.01
N LYS A 96 5.87 1.95 11.46
CA LYS A 96 6.70 1.41 12.54
C LYS A 96 5.92 1.26 13.84
N LEU A 97 5.08 2.24 14.16
CA LEU A 97 4.21 2.18 15.33
C LEU A 97 3.14 1.08 15.18
N ALA A 98 2.53 0.97 14.02
CA ALA A 98 1.55 -0.08 13.71
C ALA A 98 2.17 -1.49 13.81
N ALA A 99 3.40 -1.67 13.34
CA ALA A 99 4.10 -2.95 13.34
C ALA A 99 4.42 -3.48 14.75
N GLN A 100 4.41 -2.63 15.77
CA GLN A 100 4.59 -3.07 17.15
C GLN A 100 3.41 -3.92 17.66
N LYS A 101 2.21 -3.72 17.10
CA LYS A 101 0.97 -4.38 17.53
C LYS A 101 0.36 -5.29 16.49
N HIS A 102 0.61 -5.02 15.23
CA HIS A 102 -0.04 -5.67 14.09
C HIS A 102 1.00 -6.28 13.15
N ASP A 103 0.56 -7.21 12.33
CA ASP A 103 1.36 -7.76 11.24
C ASP A 103 1.24 -6.83 10.02
N CYS A 104 2.34 -6.19 9.61
CA CYS A 104 2.31 -5.16 8.59
C CYS A 104 2.98 -5.63 7.29
N VAL A 105 2.29 -5.38 6.19
CA VAL A 105 2.77 -5.60 4.82
C VAL A 105 2.64 -4.31 4.04
N VAL A 106 3.70 -3.94 3.34
CA VAL A 106 3.69 -2.82 2.39
C VAL A 106 3.83 -3.36 0.98
N ILE A 107 2.88 -3.03 0.13
CA ILE A 107 2.90 -3.30 -1.30
C ILE A 107 3.13 -1.97 -2.02
N LYS A 108 4.33 -1.79 -2.54
CA LYS A 108 4.70 -0.60 -3.29
C LYS A 108 4.41 -0.79 -4.76
N LEU A 109 3.60 0.12 -5.33
CA LEU A 109 3.32 0.15 -6.76
C LEU A 109 4.30 1.06 -7.49
N THR A 110 4.92 0.54 -8.55
CA THR A 110 5.81 1.29 -9.42
C THR A 110 5.29 1.29 -10.84
N ASP A 111 5.38 2.45 -11.49
CA ASP A 111 5.05 2.58 -12.90
C ASP A 111 6.36 2.45 -13.72
N PRO A 112 6.44 1.54 -14.70
CA PRO A 112 7.61 1.43 -15.56
C PRO A 112 7.98 2.76 -16.24
N ALA A 113 7.01 3.56 -16.65
CA ALA A 113 7.24 4.87 -17.23
C ALA A 113 8.01 5.84 -16.30
N GLU A 114 7.87 5.69 -14.98
CA GLU A 114 8.67 6.47 -14.03
C GLU A 114 10.15 6.09 -14.04
N LYS A 115 10.51 4.87 -14.44
CA LYS A 115 11.90 4.42 -14.59
C LYS A 115 12.55 5.01 -15.84
N GLU A 116 11.82 5.16 -16.93
CA GLU A 116 12.32 5.70 -18.20
C GLU A 116 12.57 7.21 -18.13
N ILE A 117 11.69 7.96 -17.48
CA ILE A 117 11.84 9.42 -17.26
C ILE A 117 13.14 9.73 -16.51
N HIS A 118 13.63 8.82 -15.68
CA HIS A 118 14.86 9.02 -14.88
C HIS A 118 16.16 8.93 -15.69
N ASN A 119 16.14 8.34 -16.88
CA ASN A 119 17.29 8.26 -17.78
C ASN A 119 17.40 9.48 -18.70
N ALA A 120 16.38 10.30 -18.78
CA ALA A 120 16.29 11.41 -19.75
C ALA A 120 16.84 12.77 -19.27
N GLY A 121 17.55 12.86 -18.13
CA GLY A 121 18.12 14.12 -17.65
C GLY A 121 17.13 15.02 -16.90
N PHE A 122 17.22 16.35 -17.06
CA PHE A 122 16.31 17.29 -16.40
C PHE A 122 14.91 17.21 -17.00
N VAL A 123 13.94 16.68 -16.26
CA VAL A 123 12.53 16.63 -16.66
C VAL A 123 11.72 17.56 -15.78
N LYS A 124 10.90 18.40 -16.42
CA LYS A 124 9.91 19.24 -15.76
C LYS A 124 8.75 18.33 -15.31
N VAL A 125 8.72 17.94 -14.05
CA VAL A 125 7.67 17.07 -13.51
C VAL A 125 6.58 17.94 -12.90
N ARG A 126 5.35 17.75 -13.37
CA ARG A 126 4.16 18.31 -12.71
C ARG A 126 3.65 17.28 -11.73
N GLU A 127 3.68 17.58 -10.45
CA GLU A 127 3.08 16.71 -9.43
C GLU A 127 1.57 16.68 -9.64
N ALA A 128 1.00 15.45 -9.68
CA ALA A 128 -0.42 15.25 -9.92
C ALA A 128 -1.30 15.72 -8.75
N GLU A 129 -0.73 15.83 -7.56
CA GLU A 129 -1.43 16.18 -6.31
C GLU A 129 -1.25 17.66 -5.92
N SER A 130 -0.24 18.36 -6.44
CA SER A 130 -0.04 19.78 -6.22
C SER A 130 0.21 20.48 -7.56
N SER A 131 -0.48 21.58 -7.81
CA SER A 131 -0.33 22.40 -9.03
C SER A 131 1.02 23.13 -9.12
N SER A 132 2.01 22.78 -8.31
CA SER A 132 3.32 23.40 -8.26
C SER A 132 4.28 22.77 -9.27
N VAL A 133 4.91 23.59 -10.08
CA VAL A 133 5.98 23.23 -11.01
C VAL A 133 7.31 23.41 -10.29
N GLY A 134 7.94 22.30 -9.89
CA GLY A 134 9.27 22.33 -9.25
C GLY A 134 10.34 21.75 -10.17
N ILE A 135 11.53 22.37 -10.18
CA ILE A 135 12.74 21.79 -10.75
C ILE A 135 13.38 20.96 -9.64
N THR A 136 13.17 19.64 -9.66
CA THR A 136 13.74 18.77 -8.63
C THR A 136 15.12 18.27 -9.06
N LYS A 137 16.14 18.58 -8.25
CA LYS A 137 17.51 18.05 -8.39
C LYS A 137 17.49 16.54 -8.20
N LYS A 138 18.12 15.81 -9.10
CA LYS A 138 18.22 14.34 -9.16
C LYS A 138 18.58 13.74 -7.80
N ARG A 139 17.62 13.26 -7.04
CA ARG A 139 17.85 12.38 -5.90
C ARG A 139 17.96 10.95 -6.43
N ASN A 140 18.98 10.21 -5.99
CA ASN A 140 19.21 8.84 -6.42
C ASN A 140 18.10 7.92 -5.89
N LYS A 141 17.00 7.76 -6.64
CA LYS A 141 15.86 6.92 -6.22
C LYS A 141 16.21 5.45 -5.95
N ILE A 142 17.31 4.93 -6.53
CA ILE A 142 17.79 3.57 -6.24
C ILE A 142 18.33 3.47 -4.82
N SER A 143 19.03 4.48 -4.32
CA SER A 143 19.49 4.54 -2.93
C SER A 143 18.33 4.74 -1.96
N ASP A 144 17.37 5.59 -2.32
CA ASP A 144 16.16 5.84 -1.52
C ASP A 144 15.29 4.57 -1.41
N PHE A 145 15.20 3.78 -2.50
CA PHE A 145 14.47 2.52 -2.52
C PHE A 145 15.09 1.46 -1.60
N LYS A 146 16.42 1.22 -1.72
CA LYS A 146 17.11 0.28 -0.83
C LYS A 146 16.95 0.70 0.63
N PHE A 147 17.12 1.97 0.91
CA PHE A 147 16.97 2.52 2.26
C PHE A 147 15.57 2.26 2.82
N VAL A 148 14.50 2.57 2.07
CA VAL A 148 13.11 2.34 2.50
C VAL A 148 12.84 0.85 2.74
N SER A 149 13.27 -0.04 1.84
CA SER A 149 13.04 -1.48 1.99
C SER A 149 13.80 -2.08 3.18
N GLU A 150 15.03 -1.64 3.42
CA GLU A 150 15.82 -2.07 4.59
C GLU A 150 15.22 -1.56 5.90
N GLU A 151 14.75 -0.32 5.92
CA GLU A 151 14.11 0.29 7.09
C GLU A 151 12.81 -0.42 7.46
N LEU A 152 11.97 -0.77 6.48
CA LEU A 152 10.78 -1.58 6.68
C LEU A 152 11.12 -2.96 7.25
N LYS A 153 12.09 -3.66 6.66
CA LYS A 153 12.55 -4.97 7.13
C LYS A 153 13.07 -4.95 8.56
N ARG A 154 13.90 -3.94 8.91
CA ARG A 154 14.39 -3.76 10.29
C ARG A 154 13.26 -3.54 11.30
N SER A 155 12.13 -3.00 10.85
CA SER A 155 10.93 -2.77 11.65
C SER A 155 9.96 -3.97 11.66
N GLY A 156 10.36 -5.12 11.08
CA GLY A 156 9.50 -6.30 10.99
C GLY A 156 8.32 -6.16 10.03
N ILE A 157 8.43 -5.23 9.07
CA ILE A 157 7.40 -4.96 8.07
C ILE A 157 7.81 -5.64 6.77
N ASP A 158 6.96 -6.53 6.28
CA ASP A 158 7.19 -7.18 5.00
C ASP A 158 6.92 -6.22 3.83
N PHE A 159 7.76 -6.31 2.82
CA PHE A 159 7.75 -5.40 1.69
C PHE A 159 7.72 -6.14 0.36
N LEU A 160 6.80 -5.73 -0.52
CA LEU A 160 6.69 -6.23 -1.89
C LEU A 160 6.61 -5.07 -2.86
N GLU A 161 7.51 -5.03 -3.85
CA GLU A 161 7.42 -4.11 -4.98
C GLU A 161 6.71 -4.79 -6.16
N LEU A 162 5.71 -4.11 -6.71
CA LEU A 162 4.92 -4.58 -7.84
C LEU A 162 4.89 -3.52 -8.96
N PRO A 163 5.55 -3.78 -10.09
CA PRO A 163 5.32 -3.03 -11.33
C PRO A 163 3.88 -3.21 -11.82
N THR A 164 3.25 -2.11 -12.27
CA THR A 164 1.83 -2.12 -12.67
C THR A 164 1.55 -2.95 -13.93
N GLU A 165 2.56 -3.27 -14.73
CA GLU A 165 2.44 -4.02 -15.99
C GLU A 165 2.65 -5.54 -15.85
N GLU A 166 3.18 -6.01 -14.72
CA GLU A 166 3.47 -7.42 -14.53
C GLU A 166 2.26 -8.26 -14.11
N ARG A 167 2.41 -9.60 -14.15
CA ARG A 167 1.43 -10.57 -13.64
C ARG A 167 1.30 -10.46 -12.10
N ILE A 168 0.64 -9.41 -11.65
CA ILE A 168 0.46 -9.03 -10.24
C ILE A 168 -0.01 -10.22 -9.38
N SER A 169 -0.98 -11.00 -9.88
CA SER A 169 -1.57 -12.12 -9.14
C SER A 169 -0.57 -13.24 -8.81
N HIS A 170 0.37 -13.52 -9.70
CA HIS A 170 1.39 -14.54 -9.47
C HIS A 170 2.37 -14.11 -8.38
N LYS A 171 2.90 -12.89 -8.46
CA LYS A 171 3.83 -12.32 -7.47
C LYS A 171 3.19 -12.22 -6.08
N LEU A 172 1.94 -11.76 -6.00
CA LEU A 172 1.20 -11.71 -4.74
C LEU A 172 1.03 -13.10 -4.12
N ARG A 173 0.61 -14.09 -4.92
CA ARG A 173 0.44 -15.47 -4.42
C ARG A 173 1.76 -16.03 -3.90
N GLN A 174 2.84 -15.86 -4.63
CA GLN A 174 4.17 -16.31 -4.23
C GLN A 174 4.63 -15.63 -2.93
N PHE A 175 4.45 -14.30 -2.83
CA PHE A 175 4.79 -13.53 -1.64
C PHE A 175 4.02 -14.00 -0.40
N PHE A 176 2.71 -14.11 -0.46
CA PHE A 176 1.92 -14.58 0.69
C PHE A 176 2.16 -16.06 1.01
N LYS A 177 2.49 -16.89 0.02
CA LYS A 177 2.87 -18.30 0.25
C LYS A 177 4.20 -18.40 1.01
N SER A 178 5.21 -17.62 0.63
CA SER A 178 6.51 -17.60 1.33
C SER A 178 6.39 -17.10 2.78
N ARG A 179 5.57 -16.09 3.05
CA ARG A 179 5.28 -15.62 4.42
C ARG A 179 4.69 -16.72 5.30
N ASN A 180 3.73 -17.48 4.78
CA ASN A 180 3.11 -18.59 5.53
C ASN A 180 4.10 -19.72 5.85
N LEU A 181 5.11 -19.96 5.00
CA LEU A 181 6.16 -20.94 5.26
C LEU A 181 7.11 -20.46 6.36
N LEU A 182 7.49 -19.19 6.36
CA LEU A 182 8.37 -18.58 7.36
C LEU A 182 7.70 -18.52 8.74
N SER A 183 6.40 -18.22 8.82
CA SER A 183 5.66 -18.16 10.08
C SER A 183 5.47 -19.52 10.75
N ARG A 184 5.58 -20.62 10.02
CA ARG A 184 5.50 -21.99 10.55
C ARG A 184 6.84 -22.52 11.10
N GLY A 185 7.95 -21.86 10.77
CA GLY A 185 9.29 -22.22 11.25
C GLY A 185 9.69 -21.62 12.60
N THR A 186 8.84 -20.79 13.20
CA THR A 186 9.08 -20.09 14.48
C THR A 186 8.13 -20.53 15.58
N ARG A 187 7.88 -21.84 15.70
CA ARG A 187 7.22 -22.44 16.87
C ARG A 187 8.18 -23.35 17.58
#